data_85e2cac190d392e9a0f25b37ce296c19
#
_entry.id   85e2cac190d392e9a0f25b37ce296c19
#
_cell.length_a   1.000
_cell.length_b   1.000
_cell.length_c   1.000
_cell.angle_alpha   90.00
_cell.angle_beta   90.00
_cell.angle_gamma   90.00
#
_symmetry.space_group_name_H-M   'P 1'
#
loop_
_entity.id
_entity.type
_entity.pdbx_description
1 polymer ?
#
loop_
_entity_poly.entity_id
_entity_poly.type
_entity_poly.pdbx_seq_one_letter_code
_entity_poly.pdbx_strand_id
1 'polypeptide(L)'
;VHPLQGFVFVAYNCIFNADKENRKACIQKVMIMFNDFKDSHFRLQALIPEMEKAFLIIKTTYENNGKILACGNGGSCADADHIVGELMKGFLSLRPLSDSHKQRLSRYGGKEIAEKLQSPLRAINLASLPSLSSAFANDVDAELVYAQMALGLADAGDVFIGISTSGNANNVHAAAIVAKAAGAKLIALTGADGGKMRESGLYDVLIKVPETMTYKIQEAHIVIYHALCIAIEEAFFGRV
;
A
#
# COMPACT_ATOMS: atom_id res chain seq x y z
N VAL A 1 -16.57 4.32 -34.25
CA VAL A 1 -16.82 4.63 -32.83
C VAL A 1 -17.01 3.28 -32.13
N HIS A 2 -16.02 2.83 -31.38
CA HIS A 2 -15.96 1.48 -30.78
C HIS A 2 -16.85 1.44 -29.52
N PRO A 3 -17.72 0.42 -29.33
CA PRO A 3 -18.68 0.38 -28.21
C PRO A 3 -18.06 0.02 -26.85
N LEU A 4 -16.73 -0.12 -26.72
CA LEU A 4 -16.04 -0.57 -25.50
C LEU A 4 -15.74 0.55 -24.50
N GLN A 5 -15.88 1.82 -24.87
CA GLN A 5 -15.62 2.95 -23.96
C GLN A 5 -16.77 3.21 -22.96
N GLY A 6 -18.00 2.76 -23.25
CA GLY A 6 -19.15 2.99 -22.37
C GLY A 6 -19.23 2.06 -21.16
N PHE A 7 -18.66 0.85 -21.23
CA PHE A 7 -18.82 -0.18 -20.18
C PHE A 7 -17.78 -0.10 -19.05
N VAL A 8 -16.61 0.46 -19.31
CA VAL A 8 -15.61 0.73 -18.26
C VAL A 8 -16.10 1.84 -17.32
N PHE A 9 -16.92 2.77 -17.84
CA PHE A 9 -17.43 3.92 -17.09
C PHE A 9 -18.52 3.56 -16.04
N VAL A 10 -19.29 2.49 -16.22
CA VAL A 10 -20.41 2.15 -15.32
C VAL A 10 -19.96 1.39 -14.07
N ALA A 11 -19.01 0.46 -14.17
CA ALA A 11 -18.44 -0.21 -12.98
C ALA A 11 -17.54 0.72 -12.18
N TYR A 12 -16.85 1.65 -12.85
CA TYR A 12 -16.07 2.73 -12.23
C TYR A 12 -17.00 3.68 -11.44
N ASN A 13 -18.20 3.94 -11.93
CA ASN A 13 -19.17 4.84 -11.30
C ASN A 13 -19.80 4.30 -10.00
N CYS A 14 -19.93 2.99 -9.79
CA CYS A 14 -20.47 2.47 -8.53
C CYS A 14 -19.46 2.53 -7.36
N ILE A 15 -18.16 2.48 -7.66
CA ILE A 15 -17.09 2.58 -6.64
C ILE A 15 -16.60 4.03 -6.51
N PHE A 16 -16.65 4.82 -7.58
CA PHE A 16 -16.00 6.15 -7.68
C PHE A 16 -16.94 7.35 -7.72
N ASN A 17 -18.26 7.16 -7.92
CA ASN A 17 -19.28 8.21 -7.80
C ASN A 17 -20.02 8.17 -6.45
N ALA A 18 -19.31 7.88 -5.37
CA ALA A 18 -19.82 8.20 -4.05
C ALA A 18 -19.99 9.73 -3.97
N ASP A 19 -21.23 10.14 -3.79
CA ASP A 19 -21.66 11.50 -3.52
C ASP A 19 -20.74 12.17 -2.51
N LYS A 20 -20.57 13.50 -2.55
CA LYS A 20 -19.73 14.24 -1.59
C LYS A 20 -20.06 13.90 -0.13
N GLU A 21 -21.31 13.57 0.16
CA GLU A 21 -21.76 13.12 1.49
C GLU A 21 -21.22 11.74 1.86
N ASN A 22 -21.21 10.77 0.94
CA ASN A 22 -20.64 9.43 1.16
C ASN A 22 -19.13 9.47 1.35
N ARG A 23 -18.42 10.37 0.66
CA ARG A 23 -16.98 10.59 0.88
C ARG A 23 -16.69 11.15 2.27
N LYS A 24 -17.50 12.12 2.74
CA LYS A 24 -17.39 12.67 4.10
C LYS A 24 -17.69 11.61 5.15
N ALA A 25 -18.73 10.81 4.97
CA ALA A 25 -19.10 9.73 5.89
C ALA A 25 -18.00 8.65 5.97
N CYS A 26 -17.40 8.28 4.85
CA CYS A 26 -16.27 7.35 4.82
C CYS A 26 -15.04 7.89 5.58
N ILE A 27 -14.66 9.15 5.32
CA ILE A 27 -13.55 9.79 6.04
C ILE A 27 -13.86 9.87 7.54
N GLN A 28 -15.09 10.18 7.92
CA GLN A 28 -15.51 10.26 9.32
C GLN A 28 -15.44 8.89 10.01
N LYS A 29 -15.83 7.80 9.36
CA LYS A 29 -15.67 6.43 9.89
C LYS A 29 -14.19 6.07 10.10
N VAL A 30 -13.34 6.40 9.15
CA VAL A 30 -11.88 6.16 9.26
C VAL A 30 -11.28 7.00 10.41
N MET A 31 -11.73 8.24 10.58
CA MET A 31 -11.30 9.06 11.74
C MET A 31 -11.74 8.45 13.08
N ILE A 32 -12.93 7.89 13.17
CA ILE A 32 -13.39 7.15 14.37
C ILE A 32 -12.47 5.95 14.63
N MET A 33 -12.11 5.21 13.59
CA MET A 33 -11.22 4.06 13.69
C MET A 33 -9.82 4.44 14.17
N PHE A 34 -9.27 5.59 13.73
CA PHE A 34 -7.99 6.10 14.26
C PHE A 34 -8.13 6.59 15.72
N ASN A 35 -9.31 7.01 16.17
CA ASN A 35 -9.57 7.26 17.58
C ASN A 35 -9.55 5.97 18.40
N ASP A 36 -10.18 4.88 17.93
CA ASP A 36 -10.09 3.55 18.55
C ASP A 36 -8.63 3.05 18.61
N PHE A 37 -7.85 3.31 17.55
CA PHE A 37 -6.41 3.04 17.52
C PHE A 37 -5.68 3.81 18.63
N LYS A 38 -6.00 5.09 18.82
CA LYS A 38 -5.42 5.94 19.86
C LYS A 38 -5.61 5.33 21.26
N ASP A 39 -6.81 4.84 21.56
CA ASP A 39 -7.15 4.29 22.86
C ASP A 39 -6.45 2.94 23.10
N SER A 40 -6.32 2.12 22.05
CA SER A 40 -5.67 0.81 22.10
C SER A 40 -4.14 0.90 22.09
N HIS A 41 -3.58 1.93 21.46
CA HIS A 41 -2.13 2.08 21.19
C HIS A 41 -1.63 3.48 21.59
N PHE A 42 -1.85 3.90 22.84
CA PHE A 42 -1.55 5.24 23.33
C PHE A 42 -0.12 5.73 23.05
N ARG A 43 0.87 4.80 23.00
CA ARG A 43 2.28 5.12 22.66
C ARG A 43 2.48 5.58 21.23
N LEU A 44 1.57 5.23 20.33
CA LEU A 44 1.61 5.55 18.90
C LEU A 44 0.65 6.69 18.53
N GLN A 45 -0.12 7.23 19.49
CA GLN A 45 -1.13 8.26 19.20
C GLN A 45 -0.56 9.51 18.50
N ALA A 46 0.69 9.86 18.78
CA ALA A 46 1.37 10.98 18.13
C ALA A 46 1.59 10.79 16.62
N LEU A 47 1.45 9.55 16.10
CA LEU A 47 1.62 9.20 14.69
C LEU A 47 0.32 9.28 13.89
N ILE A 48 -0.82 9.48 14.54
CA ILE A 48 -2.13 9.54 13.86
C ILE A 48 -2.14 10.56 12.71
N PRO A 49 -1.62 11.79 12.86
CA PRO A 49 -1.62 12.75 11.74
C PRO A 49 -0.85 12.25 10.50
N GLU A 50 0.28 11.55 10.68
CA GLU A 50 1.04 10.93 9.61
C GLU A 50 0.33 9.73 9.02
N MET A 51 -0.35 8.92 9.83
CA MET A 51 -1.18 7.81 9.37
C MET A 51 -2.38 8.30 8.55
N GLU A 52 -3.03 9.38 8.95
CA GLU A 52 -4.12 10.01 8.20
C GLU A 52 -3.64 10.51 6.83
N LYS A 53 -2.47 11.16 6.77
CA LYS A 53 -1.87 11.58 5.50
C LYS A 53 -1.54 10.38 4.61
N ALA A 54 -0.95 9.32 5.17
CA ALA A 54 -0.66 8.08 4.45
C ALA A 54 -1.94 7.46 3.90
N PHE A 55 -2.99 7.35 4.72
CA PHE A 55 -4.30 6.87 4.30
C PHE A 55 -4.85 7.66 3.11
N LEU A 56 -4.83 9.00 3.18
CA LEU A 56 -5.35 9.84 2.09
C LEU A 56 -4.57 9.66 0.79
N ILE A 57 -3.25 9.53 0.86
CA ILE A 57 -2.40 9.26 -0.30
C ILE A 57 -2.75 7.90 -0.91
N ILE A 58 -2.79 6.83 -0.10
CA ILE A 58 -3.11 5.47 -0.57
C ILE A 58 -4.53 5.42 -1.16
N LYS A 59 -5.50 6.03 -0.48
CA LYS A 59 -6.87 6.11 -0.98
C LYS A 59 -6.93 6.78 -2.36
N THR A 60 -6.29 7.94 -2.49
CA THR A 60 -6.24 8.69 -3.76
C THR A 60 -5.57 7.87 -4.87
N THR A 61 -4.50 7.14 -4.55
CA THR A 61 -3.83 6.25 -5.50
C THR A 61 -4.77 5.18 -6.04
N TYR A 62 -5.50 4.48 -5.18
CA TYR A 62 -6.46 3.46 -5.61
C TYR A 62 -7.68 4.04 -6.34
N GLU A 63 -8.16 5.23 -5.95
CA GLU A 63 -9.20 5.96 -6.68
C GLU A 63 -8.78 6.29 -8.11
N ASN A 64 -7.49 6.48 -8.35
CA ASN A 64 -6.92 6.74 -9.68
C ASN A 64 -6.33 5.48 -10.33
N ASN A 65 -6.75 4.29 -9.88
CA ASN A 65 -6.31 3.02 -10.43
C ASN A 65 -4.79 2.79 -10.34
N GLY A 66 -4.11 3.39 -9.38
CA GLY A 66 -2.71 3.15 -9.05
C GLY A 66 -2.51 1.84 -8.26
N LYS A 67 -1.29 1.61 -7.82
CA LYS A 67 -0.88 0.45 -7.02
C LYS A 67 0.10 0.83 -5.92
N ILE A 68 0.32 -0.08 -4.99
CA ILE A 68 1.37 0.04 -3.97
C ILE A 68 2.57 -0.81 -4.38
N LEU A 69 3.75 -0.23 -4.26
CA LEU A 69 5.04 -0.92 -4.31
C LEU A 69 5.65 -0.84 -2.91
N ALA A 70 5.98 -1.96 -2.30
CA ALA A 70 6.57 -1.99 -0.96
C ALA A 70 7.92 -2.69 -0.98
N CYS A 71 8.85 -2.28 -0.13
CA CYS A 71 10.08 -3.03 0.11
C CYS A 71 10.68 -2.74 1.48
N GLY A 72 11.50 -3.68 1.93
CA GLY A 72 12.29 -3.62 3.15
C GLY A 72 13.27 -4.78 3.18
N ASN A 73 14.09 -4.87 4.24
CA ASN A 73 15.05 -5.95 4.41
C ASN A 73 14.71 -6.80 5.64
N GLY A 74 14.98 -8.10 5.61
CA GLY A 74 14.74 -9.01 6.73
C GLY A 74 13.30 -8.97 7.23
N GLY A 75 13.06 -8.64 8.51
CA GLY A 75 11.72 -8.49 9.08
C GLY A 75 10.89 -7.42 8.37
N SER A 76 11.50 -6.32 7.94
CA SER A 76 10.81 -5.28 7.16
C SER A 76 10.43 -5.75 5.74
N CYS A 77 11.11 -6.76 5.18
CA CYS A 77 10.67 -7.43 3.96
C CYS A 77 9.42 -8.28 4.21
N ALA A 78 9.38 -8.97 5.36
CA ALA A 78 8.19 -9.71 5.78
C ALA A 78 7.00 -8.77 6.07
N ASP A 79 7.24 -7.57 6.62
CA ASP A 79 6.22 -6.53 6.76
C ASP A 79 5.67 -6.09 5.41
N ALA A 80 6.54 -5.92 4.39
CA ALA A 80 6.11 -5.59 3.03
C ALA A 80 5.25 -6.71 2.41
N ASP A 81 5.61 -8.00 2.59
CA ASP A 81 4.78 -9.14 2.17
C ASP A 81 3.43 -9.17 2.88
N HIS A 82 3.42 -8.86 4.18
CA HIS A 82 2.20 -8.82 4.98
C HIS A 82 1.24 -7.73 4.48
N ILE A 83 1.75 -6.51 4.28
CA ILE A 83 0.97 -5.40 3.68
C ILE A 83 0.36 -5.83 2.34
N VAL A 84 1.16 -6.43 1.46
CA VAL A 84 0.69 -6.92 0.15
C VAL A 84 -0.39 -7.99 0.31
N GLY A 85 -0.20 -8.93 1.23
CA GLY A 85 -1.17 -9.98 1.53
C GLY A 85 -2.53 -9.41 1.95
N GLU A 86 -2.55 -8.43 2.87
CA GLU A 86 -3.79 -7.83 3.36
C GLU A 86 -4.48 -6.93 2.32
N LEU A 87 -3.74 -6.35 1.41
CA LEU A 87 -4.30 -5.55 0.33
C LEU A 87 -4.82 -6.39 -0.84
N MET A 88 -4.17 -7.49 -1.18
CA MET A 88 -4.51 -8.32 -2.34
C MET A 88 -5.70 -9.26 -2.14
N LYS A 89 -6.15 -9.46 -0.90
CA LYS A 89 -7.36 -10.23 -0.53
C LYS A 89 -8.14 -9.50 0.55
N GLY A 90 -9.32 -9.99 0.93
CA GLY A 90 -10.05 -9.51 2.10
C GLY A 90 -9.24 -9.67 3.39
N PHE A 91 -9.18 -8.63 4.20
CA PHE A 91 -8.56 -8.63 5.53
C PHE A 91 -9.60 -8.88 6.62
N LEU A 92 -10.48 -7.92 6.86
CA LEU A 92 -11.61 -8.05 7.78
C LEU A 92 -12.96 -8.22 7.07
N SER A 93 -13.03 -7.83 5.79
CA SER A 93 -14.24 -7.88 4.99
C SER A 93 -14.10 -8.86 3.84
N LEU A 94 -15.18 -9.57 3.51
CA LEU A 94 -15.25 -10.25 2.24
C LEU A 94 -15.25 -9.20 1.13
N ARG A 95 -14.45 -9.42 0.08
CA ARG A 95 -14.36 -8.51 -1.07
C ARG A 95 -14.84 -9.23 -2.33
N PRO A 96 -16.16 -9.50 -2.48
CA PRO A 96 -16.64 -10.22 -3.65
C PRO A 96 -16.29 -9.46 -4.93
N LEU A 97 -16.09 -10.20 -6.02
CA LEU A 97 -15.89 -9.58 -7.32
C LEU A 97 -17.14 -8.80 -7.74
N SER A 98 -16.92 -7.67 -8.43
CA SER A 98 -18.01 -6.94 -9.07
C SER A 98 -18.69 -7.81 -10.14
N ASP A 99 -19.97 -7.54 -10.42
CA ASP A 99 -20.74 -8.27 -11.44
C ASP A 99 -20.05 -8.22 -12.81
N SER A 100 -19.43 -7.11 -13.16
CA SER A 100 -18.67 -6.97 -14.41
C SER A 100 -17.46 -7.91 -14.47
N HIS A 101 -16.76 -8.13 -13.35
CA HIS A 101 -15.66 -9.10 -13.28
C HIS A 101 -16.19 -10.54 -13.37
N LYS A 102 -17.27 -10.87 -12.65
CA LYS A 102 -17.93 -12.17 -12.69
C LYS A 102 -18.39 -12.51 -14.12
N GLN A 103 -19.03 -11.56 -14.80
CA GLN A 103 -19.47 -11.75 -16.20
C GLN A 103 -18.28 -11.98 -17.15
N ARG A 104 -17.18 -11.22 -17.02
CA ARG A 104 -15.99 -11.43 -17.85
C ARG A 104 -15.40 -12.81 -17.66
N LEU A 105 -15.25 -13.27 -16.42
CA LEU A 105 -14.76 -14.63 -16.13
C LEU A 105 -15.68 -15.70 -16.66
N SER A 106 -17.00 -15.53 -16.51
CA SER A 106 -18.00 -16.49 -16.99
C SER A 106 -17.95 -16.73 -18.50
N ARG A 107 -17.58 -15.71 -19.30
CA ARG A 107 -17.38 -15.83 -20.76
C ARG A 107 -16.29 -16.85 -21.14
N TYR A 108 -15.35 -17.11 -20.24
CA TYR A 108 -14.24 -18.04 -20.43
C TYR A 108 -14.37 -19.30 -19.57
N GLY A 109 -15.60 -19.63 -19.13
CA GLY A 109 -15.86 -20.83 -18.29
C GLY A 109 -15.51 -20.64 -16.81
N GLY A 110 -15.19 -19.44 -16.37
CA GLY A 110 -14.71 -19.16 -15.01
C GLY A 110 -15.80 -18.82 -13.99
N LYS A 111 -17.04 -19.32 -14.14
CA LYS A 111 -18.14 -19.00 -13.22
C LYS A 111 -17.83 -19.44 -11.77
N GLU A 112 -17.38 -20.67 -11.57
CA GLU A 112 -17.05 -21.17 -10.24
C GLU A 112 -15.81 -20.46 -9.63
N ILE A 113 -14.85 -20.09 -10.47
CA ILE A 113 -13.67 -19.33 -10.06
C ILE A 113 -14.11 -17.95 -9.56
N ALA A 114 -15.02 -17.31 -10.26
CA ALA A 114 -15.52 -15.96 -9.95
C ALA A 114 -16.21 -15.91 -8.57
N GLU A 115 -16.82 -17.00 -8.10
CA GLU A 115 -17.45 -17.05 -6.78
C GLU A 115 -16.44 -17.16 -5.61
N LYS A 116 -15.20 -17.57 -5.90
CA LYS A 116 -14.14 -17.76 -4.90
C LYS A 116 -13.12 -16.63 -4.88
N LEU A 117 -12.94 -15.92 -6.00
CA LEU A 117 -12.01 -14.81 -6.08
C LEU A 117 -12.54 -13.58 -5.35
N GLN A 118 -11.60 -12.80 -4.85
CA GLN A 118 -11.88 -11.55 -4.12
C GLN A 118 -11.33 -10.34 -4.89
N SER A 119 -11.95 -9.18 -4.73
CA SER A 119 -11.49 -7.93 -5.34
C SER A 119 -10.20 -7.45 -4.68
N PRO A 120 -9.06 -7.39 -5.42
CA PRO A 120 -7.80 -6.95 -4.86
C PRO A 120 -7.67 -5.43 -4.86
N LEU A 121 -6.88 -4.93 -3.92
CA LEU A 121 -6.21 -3.64 -3.99
C LEU A 121 -4.77 -3.93 -4.44
N ARG A 122 -4.39 -3.44 -5.62
CA ARG A 122 -3.12 -3.84 -6.26
C ARG A 122 -1.91 -3.44 -5.44
N ALA A 123 -1.12 -4.41 -5.01
CA ALA A 123 0.11 -4.20 -4.27
C ALA A 123 1.17 -5.23 -4.66
N ILE A 124 2.44 -4.85 -4.62
CA ILE A 124 3.58 -5.70 -4.98
C ILE A 124 4.71 -5.46 -3.97
N ASN A 125 5.25 -6.54 -3.40
CA ASN A 125 6.54 -6.47 -2.71
C ASN A 125 7.68 -6.57 -3.73
N LEU A 126 8.57 -5.59 -3.77
CA LEU A 126 9.72 -5.58 -4.69
C LEU A 126 10.74 -6.70 -4.40
N ALA A 127 10.63 -7.40 -3.27
CA ALA A 127 11.43 -8.59 -2.99
C ALA A 127 10.84 -9.88 -3.59
N SER A 128 9.64 -9.85 -4.18
CA SER A 128 8.90 -11.05 -4.62
C SER A 128 9.39 -11.69 -5.91
N LEU A 129 10.47 -11.20 -6.51
CA LEU A 129 11.05 -11.72 -7.76
C LEU A 129 12.46 -12.31 -7.50
N PRO A 130 12.56 -13.50 -6.88
CA PRO A 130 13.85 -14.04 -6.40
C PRO A 130 14.87 -14.27 -7.53
N SER A 131 14.44 -14.69 -8.70
CA SER A 131 15.33 -14.90 -9.85
C SER A 131 15.95 -13.58 -10.33
N LEU A 132 15.14 -12.53 -10.45
CA LEU A 132 15.64 -11.20 -10.81
C LEU A 132 16.55 -10.65 -9.69
N SER A 133 16.15 -10.80 -8.44
CA SER A 133 16.95 -10.34 -7.29
C SER A 133 18.33 -10.97 -7.26
N SER A 134 18.41 -12.31 -7.41
CA SER A 134 19.68 -13.04 -7.37
C SER A 134 20.56 -12.73 -8.57
N ALA A 135 20.00 -12.70 -9.77
CA ALA A 135 20.75 -12.39 -10.99
C ALA A 135 21.30 -10.96 -10.96
N PHE A 136 20.45 -9.98 -10.66
CA PHE A 136 20.86 -8.57 -10.66
C PHE A 136 21.86 -8.27 -9.55
N ALA A 137 21.71 -8.88 -8.36
CA ALA A 137 22.67 -8.75 -7.27
C ALA A 137 24.05 -9.33 -7.63
N ASN A 138 24.10 -10.42 -8.40
CA ASN A 138 25.33 -11.06 -8.83
C ASN A 138 26.00 -10.32 -10.01
N ASP A 139 25.20 -9.89 -10.99
CA ASP A 139 25.71 -9.42 -12.28
C ASP A 139 25.93 -7.91 -12.31
N VAL A 140 25.23 -7.14 -11.45
CA VAL A 140 25.24 -5.68 -11.48
C VAL A 140 25.52 -5.08 -10.10
N ASP A 141 24.55 -5.05 -9.19
CA ASP A 141 24.70 -4.45 -7.86
C ASP A 141 23.57 -4.90 -6.92
N ALA A 142 23.92 -5.50 -5.79
CA ALA A 142 22.99 -5.95 -4.76
C ALA A 142 22.21 -4.79 -4.10
N GLU A 143 22.81 -3.61 -3.99
CA GLU A 143 22.19 -2.41 -3.42
C GLU A 143 21.11 -1.81 -4.34
N LEU A 144 21.09 -2.15 -5.62
CA LEU A 144 20.17 -1.61 -6.63
C LEU A 144 19.03 -2.55 -7.02
N VAL A 145 18.92 -3.74 -6.42
CA VAL A 145 17.90 -4.74 -6.75
C VAL A 145 16.48 -4.15 -6.68
N TYR A 146 16.12 -3.49 -5.59
CA TYR A 146 14.79 -2.87 -5.44
C TYR A 146 14.60 -1.68 -6.37
N ALA A 147 15.67 -0.93 -6.65
CA ALA A 147 15.63 0.17 -7.61
C ALA A 147 15.35 -0.33 -9.04
N GLN A 148 15.96 -1.45 -9.44
CA GLN A 148 15.69 -2.08 -10.74
C GLN A 148 14.23 -2.52 -10.87
N MET A 149 13.67 -3.10 -9.79
CA MET A 149 12.26 -3.49 -9.78
C MET A 149 11.33 -2.28 -9.79
N ALA A 150 11.65 -1.24 -9.02
CA ALA A 150 10.90 0.00 -9.03
C ALA A 150 10.90 0.65 -10.42
N LEU A 151 12.03 0.62 -11.14
CA LEU A 151 12.14 1.16 -12.51
C LEU A 151 11.19 0.44 -13.49
N GLY A 152 11.03 -0.87 -13.34
CA GLY A 152 10.18 -1.68 -14.21
C GLY A 152 8.69 -1.66 -13.84
N LEU A 153 8.33 -1.26 -12.61
CA LEU A 153 7.00 -1.46 -12.06
C LEU A 153 6.30 -0.18 -11.60
N ALA A 154 7.04 0.89 -11.31
CA ALA A 154 6.46 2.13 -10.81
C ALA A 154 5.90 3.01 -11.93
N ASP A 155 4.69 3.50 -11.73
CA ASP A 155 4.02 4.45 -12.61
C ASP A 155 3.69 5.75 -11.85
N ALA A 156 3.43 6.81 -12.59
CA ALA A 156 2.94 8.05 -12.01
C ALA A 156 1.58 7.84 -11.32
N GLY A 157 1.46 8.34 -10.08
CA GLY A 157 0.27 8.16 -9.26
C GLY A 157 0.27 6.90 -8.40
N ASP A 158 1.28 6.05 -8.47
CA ASP A 158 1.49 4.95 -7.53
C ASP A 158 1.94 5.43 -6.15
N VAL A 159 1.94 4.52 -5.18
CA VAL A 159 2.57 4.71 -3.86
C VAL A 159 3.74 3.75 -3.71
N PHE A 160 4.86 4.26 -3.28
CA PHE A 160 5.97 3.47 -2.78
C PHE A 160 6.01 3.51 -1.25
N ILE A 161 6.06 2.35 -0.60
CA ILE A 161 6.21 2.20 0.85
C ILE A 161 7.61 1.62 1.13
N GLY A 162 8.50 2.46 1.63
CA GLY A 162 9.83 2.05 2.07
C GLY A 162 9.84 1.73 3.56
N ILE A 163 10.31 0.53 3.94
CA ILE A 163 10.36 0.08 5.33
C ILE A 163 11.81 -0.14 5.73
N SER A 164 12.28 0.65 6.72
CA SER A 164 13.64 0.51 7.27
C SER A 164 13.66 0.96 8.71
N THR A 165 13.94 0.06 9.65
CA THR A 165 13.94 0.37 11.09
C THR A 165 14.97 1.45 11.45
N SER A 166 16.13 1.48 10.82
CA SER A 166 17.14 2.53 11.00
C SER A 166 16.92 3.75 10.10
N GLY A 167 16.09 3.63 9.04
CA GLY A 167 15.99 4.62 7.99
C GLY A 167 17.20 4.73 7.07
N ASN A 168 18.20 3.82 7.19
CA ASN A 168 19.48 3.91 6.51
C ASN A 168 19.73 2.84 5.43
N ALA A 169 18.74 1.98 5.11
CA ALA A 169 18.88 0.94 4.11
C ALA A 169 19.10 1.56 2.71
N ASN A 170 20.28 1.39 2.13
CA ASN A 170 20.67 1.98 0.84
C ASN A 170 19.79 1.49 -0.30
N ASN A 171 19.52 0.18 -0.37
CA ASN A 171 18.67 -0.41 -1.41
C ASN A 171 17.22 0.10 -1.37
N VAL A 172 16.65 0.30 -0.17
CA VAL A 172 15.32 0.90 0.00
C VAL A 172 15.34 2.37 -0.44
N HIS A 173 16.41 3.10 -0.09
CA HIS A 173 16.56 4.50 -0.49
C HIS A 173 16.75 4.65 -2.01
N ALA A 174 17.53 3.78 -2.65
CA ALA A 174 17.69 3.76 -4.11
C ALA A 174 16.35 3.51 -4.81
N ALA A 175 15.55 2.56 -4.31
CA ALA A 175 14.20 2.32 -4.86
C ALA A 175 13.27 3.53 -4.68
N ALA A 176 13.35 4.24 -3.56
CA ALA A 176 12.59 5.46 -3.32
C ALA A 176 12.92 6.57 -4.33
N ILE A 177 14.20 6.74 -4.67
CA ILE A 177 14.64 7.71 -5.69
C ILE A 177 14.00 7.36 -7.04
N VAL A 178 14.04 6.09 -7.45
CA VAL A 178 13.48 5.64 -8.73
C VAL A 178 11.97 5.80 -8.76
N ALA A 179 11.27 5.37 -7.70
CA ALA A 179 9.82 5.53 -7.58
C ALA A 179 9.39 7.00 -7.61
N LYS A 180 10.15 7.89 -6.96
CA LYS A 180 9.90 9.35 -7.02
C LYS A 180 10.08 9.90 -8.42
N ALA A 181 11.12 9.48 -9.13
CA ALA A 181 11.38 9.87 -10.51
C ALA A 181 10.27 9.39 -11.47
N ALA A 182 9.65 8.24 -11.18
CA ALA A 182 8.47 7.73 -11.92
C ALA A 182 7.18 8.51 -11.59
N GLY A 183 7.18 9.40 -10.59
CA GLY A 183 6.01 10.18 -10.19
C GLY A 183 5.16 9.53 -9.10
N ALA A 184 5.68 8.51 -8.41
CA ALA A 184 5.00 7.92 -7.27
C ALA A 184 5.04 8.83 -6.03
N LYS A 185 4.07 8.65 -5.13
CA LYS A 185 4.08 9.19 -3.77
C LYS A 185 4.85 8.25 -2.84
N LEU A 186 5.62 8.81 -1.91
CA LEU A 186 6.51 8.04 -1.06
C LEU A 186 6.06 8.09 0.40
N ILE A 187 5.89 6.91 1.02
CA ILE A 187 5.62 6.73 2.43
C ILE A 187 6.77 5.93 3.05
N ALA A 188 7.30 6.37 4.20
CA ALA A 188 8.30 5.62 4.94
C ALA A 188 7.75 5.14 6.28
N LEU A 189 8.10 3.90 6.65
CA LEU A 189 7.97 3.35 7.98
C LEU A 189 9.38 3.17 8.58
N THR A 190 9.67 3.83 9.70
CA THR A 190 11.02 3.83 10.29
C THR A 190 11.00 4.04 11.81
N GLY A 191 12.15 3.92 12.45
CA GLY A 191 12.32 4.21 13.88
C GLY A 191 12.49 5.71 14.17
N ALA A 192 12.75 6.02 15.44
CA ALA A 192 12.72 7.39 15.98
C ALA A 192 13.67 8.37 15.27
N ASP A 193 14.84 7.92 14.83
CA ASP A 193 15.79 8.80 14.14
C ASP A 193 15.38 9.09 12.69
N GLY A 194 14.90 8.11 11.96
CA GLY A 194 14.50 8.22 10.56
C GLY A 194 15.66 8.20 9.56
N GLY A 195 16.90 8.36 9.99
CA GLY A 195 18.12 8.25 9.19
C GLY A 195 18.07 8.97 7.83
N LYS A 196 18.65 8.36 6.80
CA LYS A 196 18.66 8.87 5.42
C LYS A 196 17.25 9.11 4.85
N MET A 197 16.25 8.31 5.28
CA MET A 197 14.86 8.53 4.83
C MET A 197 14.35 9.91 5.23
N ARG A 198 14.65 10.34 6.48
CA ARG A 198 14.32 11.69 6.96
C ARG A 198 15.16 12.75 6.27
N GLU A 199 16.48 12.55 6.20
CA GLU A 199 17.43 13.56 5.71
C GLU A 199 17.27 13.87 4.23
N SER A 200 16.84 12.89 3.44
CA SER A 200 16.67 13.03 1.99
C SER A 200 15.55 13.99 1.59
N GLY A 201 14.54 14.21 2.44
CA GLY A 201 13.37 15.00 2.10
C GLY A 201 12.52 14.45 0.94
N LEU A 202 12.75 13.20 0.51
CA LEU A 202 12.04 12.59 -0.64
C LEU A 202 10.61 12.18 -0.31
N TYR A 203 10.37 11.76 0.95
CA TYR A 203 9.12 11.14 1.34
C TYR A 203 8.00 12.16 1.59
N ASP A 204 6.85 11.89 1.01
CA ASP A 204 5.64 12.70 1.21
C ASP A 204 5.06 12.48 2.64
N VAL A 205 5.25 11.28 3.20
CA VAL A 205 4.92 10.94 4.59
C VAL A 205 6.03 10.12 5.22
N LEU A 206 6.41 10.47 6.44
CA LEU A 206 7.43 9.78 7.22
C LEU A 206 6.85 9.38 8.58
N ILE A 207 6.50 8.11 8.75
CA ILE A 207 5.98 7.56 10.00
C ILE A 207 7.16 7.05 10.82
N LYS A 208 7.54 7.81 11.83
CA LYS A 208 8.65 7.51 12.74
C LYS A 208 8.12 7.00 14.06
N VAL A 209 8.21 5.70 14.32
CA VAL A 209 7.82 5.14 15.62
C VAL A 209 8.80 5.60 16.71
N PRO A 210 8.32 5.88 17.94
CA PRO A 210 9.16 6.42 19.02
C PRO A 210 9.99 5.31 19.71
N GLU A 211 10.66 4.47 18.88
CA GLU A 211 11.46 3.35 19.32
C GLU A 211 12.80 3.34 18.58
N THR A 212 13.83 2.80 19.23
CA THR A 212 15.21 2.69 18.68
C THR A 212 15.65 1.26 18.49
N MET A 213 15.03 0.30 19.18
CA MET A 213 15.38 -1.14 19.07
C MET A 213 14.61 -1.76 17.91
N THR A 214 15.31 -2.41 17.00
CA THR A 214 14.78 -2.99 15.75
C THR A 214 13.50 -3.79 15.96
N TYR A 215 13.47 -4.74 16.91
CA TYR A 215 12.28 -5.56 17.13
C TYR A 215 11.07 -4.76 17.63
N LYS A 216 11.29 -3.75 18.50
CA LYS A 216 10.22 -2.87 18.97
C LYS A 216 9.68 -1.96 17.86
N ILE A 217 10.55 -1.51 16.97
CA ILE A 217 10.16 -0.76 15.77
C ILE A 217 9.26 -1.64 14.90
N GLN A 218 9.64 -2.89 14.66
CA GLN A 218 8.86 -3.84 13.86
C GLN A 218 7.51 -4.17 14.51
N GLU A 219 7.46 -4.39 15.83
CA GLU A 219 6.21 -4.56 16.59
C GLU A 219 5.25 -3.36 16.40
N ALA A 220 5.78 -2.15 16.37
CA ALA A 220 4.98 -0.95 16.12
C ALA A 220 4.56 -0.82 14.65
N HIS A 221 5.44 -1.21 13.70
CA HIS A 221 5.11 -1.19 12.27
C HIS A 221 3.92 -2.08 11.95
N ILE A 222 3.84 -3.30 12.50
CA ILE A 222 2.71 -4.22 12.32
C ILE A 222 1.38 -3.52 12.70
N VAL A 223 1.34 -2.91 13.86
CA VAL A 223 0.14 -2.21 14.35
C VAL A 223 -0.27 -1.06 13.42
N ILE A 224 0.70 -0.29 12.93
CA ILE A 224 0.48 0.86 12.06
C ILE A 224 -0.05 0.42 10.70
N TYR A 225 0.61 -0.54 10.03
CA TYR A 225 0.15 -0.93 8.71
C TYR A 225 -1.14 -1.75 8.74
N HIS A 226 -1.45 -2.50 9.81
CA HIS A 226 -2.76 -3.09 9.99
C HIS A 226 -3.86 -2.02 10.05
N ALA A 227 -3.65 -0.97 10.84
CA ALA A 227 -4.60 0.13 10.91
C ALA A 227 -4.81 0.81 9.55
N LEU A 228 -3.73 1.02 8.77
CA LEU A 228 -3.83 1.57 7.41
C LEU A 228 -4.56 0.61 6.46
N CYS A 229 -4.26 -0.69 6.47
CA CYS A 229 -4.92 -1.68 5.62
C CYS A 229 -6.42 -1.78 5.94
N ILE A 230 -6.80 -1.80 7.23
CA ILE A 230 -8.20 -1.80 7.68
C ILE A 230 -8.91 -0.53 7.21
N ALA A 231 -8.27 0.64 7.37
CA ALA A 231 -8.82 1.92 6.94
C ALA A 231 -9.09 1.96 5.44
N ILE A 232 -8.16 1.46 4.65
CA ILE A 232 -8.29 1.38 3.18
C ILE A 232 -9.37 0.36 2.79
N GLU A 233 -9.41 -0.81 3.45
CA GLU A 233 -10.47 -1.79 3.20
C GLU A 233 -11.86 -1.22 3.48
N GLU A 234 -12.05 -0.55 4.63
CA GLU A 234 -13.30 0.11 4.98
C GLU A 234 -13.69 1.18 3.96
N ALA A 235 -12.71 1.94 3.44
CA ALA A 235 -12.94 3.00 2.47
C ALA A 235 -13.44 2.51 1.11
N PHE A 236 -13.03 1.30 0.69
CA PHE A 236 -13.35 0.76 -0.63
C PHE A 236 -14.43 -0.31 -0.62
N PHE A 237 -14.59 -1.05 0.48
CA PHE A 237 -15.49 -2.20 0.53
C PHE A 237 -16.54 -2.10 1.65
N GLY A 238 -16.33 -1.22 2.63
CA GLY A 238 -17.15 -1.16 3.83
C GLY A 238 -17.00 -2.38 4.73
N ARG A 239 -17.60 -2.37 5.93
CA ARG A 239 -17.80 -3.58 6.72
C ARG A 239 -19.14 -4.19 6.35
N VAL A 240 -19.12 -5.45 5.97
CA VAL A 240 -20.33 -6.26 5.79
C VAL A 240 -20.86 -6.72 7.14
#